data_5861bcfb5e125372789e39c3d9a77d03
#
_entry.id   5861bcfb5e125372789e39c3d9a77d03
#
_cell.length_a   1.000
_cell.length_b   1.000
_cell.length_c   1.000
_cell.angle_alpha   90.00
_cell.angle_beta   90.00
_cell.angle_gamma   90.00
#
_symmetry.space_group_name_H-M   'P 1'
#
loop_
_entity.id
_entity.type
_entity.pdbx_description
1 polymer ?
#
loop_
_entity_poly.entity_id
_entity_poly.type
_entity_poly.pdbx_seq_one_letter_code
_entity_poly.pdbx_strand_id
1 'polypeptide(L)'
;MVGMSPRILAEIKAIPVQLQSMDGVWTIMVAEASNADILGATVLTVNGIPMEEVVAGASKLVSHDNETWMRLQVAQLLNIVDTYVYLGIAENGDEDLRMTVVRHHGELPEEVRFTPIPREEFHELDMASWVSTLPPTGQSSDLYRALTIADDVLFVQYNACRSWDAMPIEVFTARVLDFIKEQRPKKIIVDLRYNGGGDSRLFEPMIDGLREQQRQQGFSIDVLIGEGTFSSALLNAIQLKRRTDSRLVGTPTGGSANHFGEVKYLVLPNSGIRATYSTKFFTMDGTSKGGSLEPDIIAKTNLEDLAAGIDTQVAAALLDK
;
A
#
# COMPACT_ATOMS: atom_id res chain seq x y z
N MET A 1 -10.98 -10.50 6.51
CA MET A 1 -10.51 -9.69 7.65
C MET A 1 -11.33 -10.10 8.87
N VAL A 2 -10.70 -10.46 9.97
CA VAL A 2 -11.40 -10.83 11.21
C VAL A 2 -11.42 -9.57 12.09
N GLY A 3 -12.62 -9.06 12.41
CA GLY A 3 -12.76 -7.94 13.35
C GLY A 3 -12.69 -8.47 14.77
N MET A 4 -11.71 -8.03 15.56
CA MET A 4 -11.57 -8.42 16.97
C MET A 4 -12.46 -7.55 17.86
N SER A 5 -12.89 -8.12 19.00
CA SER A 5 -13.61 -7.33 20.01
C SER A 5 -12.66 -6.33 20.70
N PRO A 6 -13.17 -5.19 21.22
CA PRO A 6 -12.35 -4.23 21.95
C PRO A 6 -11.53 -4.84 23.09
N ARG A 7 -12.08 -5.85 23.77
CA ARG A 7 -11.38 -6.56 24.85
C ARG A 7 -10.15 -7.33 24.37
N ILE A 8 -10.22 -7.98 23.21
CA ILE A 8 -9.07 -8.69 22.62
C ILE A 8 -8.02 -7.69 22.14
N LEU A 9 -8.46 -6.55 21.57
CA LEU A 9 -7.53 -5.50 21.11
C LEU A 9 -6.70 -4.88 22.25
N ALA A 10 -7.27 -4.74 23.44
CA ALA A 10 -6.57 -4.22 24.63
C ALA A 10 -5.49 -5.17 25.17
N GLU A 11 -5.54 -6.46 24.84
CA GLU A 11 -4.56 -7.47 25.27
C GLU A 11 -3.39 -7.62 24.28
N ILE A 12 -3.50 -7.05 23.06
CA ILE A 12 -2.46 -7.16 22.02
C ILE A 12 -1.26 -6.27 22.38
N LYS A 13 -0.08 -6.86 22.34
CA LYS A 13 1.18 -6.14 22.47
C LYS A 13 1.87 -5.93 21.13
N ALA A 14 2.57 -4.81 21.04
CA ALA A 14 3.33 -4.43 19.86
C ALA A 14 4.75 -4.01 20.23
N ILE A 15 5.68 -4.16 19.32
CA ILE A 15 6.99 -3.52 19.41
C ILE A 15 6.95 -2.19 18.66
N PRO A 16 7.66 -1.13 19.13
CA PRO A 16 7.61 0.21 18.56
C PRO A 16 8.44 0.33 17.28
N VAL A 17 8.16 -0.54 16.31
CA VAL A 17 8.84 -0.58 15.00
C VAL A 17 7.86 -1.02 13.93
N GLN A 18 8.00 -0.48 12.70
CA GLN A 18 7.27 -0.95 11.53
C GLN A 18 8.24 -1.34 10.44
N LEU A 19 8.06 -2.53 9.92
CA LEU A 19 8.84 -3.09 8.83
C LEU A 19 8.06 -3.02 7.51
N GLN A 20 8.81 -2.80 6.43
CA GLN A 20 8.27 -2.91 5.08
C GLN A 20 9.21 -3.74 4.21
N SER A 21 8.64 -4.54 3.31
CA SER A 21 9.43 -5.27 2.33
C SER A 21 9.72 -4.36 1.14
N MET A 22 11.01 -4.16 0.86
CA MET A 22 11.50 -3.47 -0.32
C MET A 22 12.28 -4.47 -1.17
N ASP A 23 11.71 -4.89 -2.30
CA ASP A 23 12.30 -5.93 -3.17
C ASP A 23 12.65 -7.26 -2.46
N GLY A 24 11.85 -7.64 -1.47
CA GLY A 24 12.09 -8.85 -0.67
C GLY A 24 13.03 -8.64 0.51
N VAL A 25 13.63 -7.45 0.65
CA VAL A 25 14.43 -7.05 1.81
C VAL A 25 13.51 -6.39 2.85
N TRP A 26 13.56 -6.84 4.08
CA TRP A 26 12.74 -6.28 5.16
C TRP A 26 13.50 -5.16 5.87
N THR A 27 12.96 -3.96 5.77
CA THR A 27 13.60 -2.72 6.22
C THR A 27 12.76 -2.06 7.31
N ILE A 28 13.42 -1.48 8.31
CA ILE A 28 12.78 -0.69 9.37
C ILE A 28 12.44 0.68 8.80
N MET A 29 11.14 0.95 8.64
CA MET A 29 10.64 2.21 8.07
C MET A 29 10.20 3.21 9.13
N VAL A 30 9.73 2.72 10.27
CA VAL A 30 9.30 3.54 11.41
C VAL A 30 9.84 2.90 12.67
N ALA A 31 10.34 3.71 13.58
CA ALA A 31 10.80 3.29 14.91
C ALA A 31 10.48 4.38 15.92
N GLU A 32 10.48 4.03 17.22
CA GLU A 32 10.47 5.04 18.28
C GLU A 32 11.65 6.00 18.11
N ALA A 33 11.45 7.30 18.36
CA ALA A 33 12.46 8.34 18.14
C ALA A 33 13.77 8.11 18.88
N SER A 34 13.73 7.40 20.02
CA SER A 34 14.91 6.94 20.75
C SER A 34 15.79 5.96 19.96
N ASN A 35 15.22 5.28 18.96
CA ASN A 35 15.87 4.31 18.09
C ASN A 35 15.89 4.80 16.61
N ALA A 36 15.86 6.11 16.37
CA ALA A 36 15.83 6.65 15.01
C ALA A 36 17.06 6.30 14.17
N ASP A 37 18.15 5.92 14.79
CA ASP A 37 19.42 5.50 14.17
C ASP A 37 19.36 4.15 13.45
N ILE A 38 18.30 3.33 13.72
CA ILE A 38 18.06 2.08 12.97
C ILE A 38 17.11 2.23 11.79
N LEU A 39 16.58 3.41 11.53
CA LEU A 39 15.75 3.65 10.36
C LEU A 39 16.53 3.35 9.08
N GLY A 40 15.87 2.69 8.14
CA GLY A 40 16.49 2.22 6.90
C GLY A 40 17.31 0.92 7.04
N ALA A 41 17.50 0.41 8.27
CA ALA A 41 18.25 -0.81 8.50
C ALA A 41 17.52 -2.06 7.97
N THR A 42 18.26 -2.98 7.40
CA THR A 42 17.78 -4.30 6.98
C THR A 42 17.71 -5.26 8.16
N VAL A 43 16.58 -5.92 8.37
CA VAL A 43 16.41 -6.95 9.39
C VAL A 43 16.83 -8.31 8.85
N LEU A 44 17.81 -8.95 9.49
CA LEU A 44 18.33 -10.26 9.12
C LEU A 44 17.67 -11.39 9.92
N THR A 45 17.50 -11.21 11.23
CA THR A 45 16.89 -12.23 12.10
C THR A 45 16.01 -11.60 13.18
N VAL A 46 15.07 -12.39 13.72
CA VAL A 46 14.32 -12.08 14.94
C VAL A 46 14.51 -13.23 15.93
N ASN A 47 15.00 -12.94 17.15
CA ASN A 47 15.38 -13.93 18.15
C ASN A 47 16.28 -15.05 17.58
N GLY A 48 17.18 -14.69 16.65
CA GLY A 48 18.09 -15.62 15.96
C GLY A 48 17.45 -16.41 14.80
N ILE A 49 16.15 -16.30 14.57
CA ILE A 49 15.46 -16.93 13.44
C ILE A 49 15.59 -16.05 12.20
N PRO A 50 16.04 -16.58 11.04
CA PRO A 50 16.14 -15.82 9.80
C PRO A 50 14.83 -15.13 9.42
N MET A 51 14.90 -13.88 8.96
CA MET A 51 13.71 -13.10 8.59
C MET A 51 12.87 -13.79 7.50
N GLU A 52 13.50 -14.54 6.62
CA GLU A 52 12.84 -15.37 5.61
C GLU A 52 11.91 -16.43 6.25
N GLU A 53 12.36 -17.09 7.32
CA GLU A 53 11.55 -18.09 8.03
C GLU A 53 10.41 -17.43 8.82
N VAL A 54 10.66 -16.27 9.44
CA VAL A 54 9.63 -15.47 10.11
C VAL A 54 8.52 -15.11 9.14
N VAL A 55 8.87 -14.60 7.96
CA VAL A 55 7.92 -14.21 6.89
C VAL A 55 7.16 -15.44 6.37
N ALA A 56 7.85 -16.55 6.11
CA ALA A 56 7.22 -17.79 5.68
C ALA A 56 6.23 -18.35 6.72
N GLY A 57 6.50 -18.16 8.00
CA GLY A 57 5.56 -18.47 9.08
C GLY A 57 4.36 -17.52 9.11
N ALA A 58 4.62 -16.21 9.12
CA ALA A 58 3.60 -15.17 9.17
C ALA A 58 2.68 -15.15 7.94
N SER A 59 3.19 -15.53 6.76
CA SER A 59 2.38 -15.63 5.53
C SER A 59 1.19 -16.57 5.65
N LYS A 60 1.28 -17.60 6.52
CA LYS A 60 0.18 -18.54 6.80
C LYS A 60 -0.94 -17.94 7.63
N LEU A 61 -0.71 -16.78 8.26
CA LEU A 61 -1.68 -16.07 9.09
C LEU A 61 -2.51 -15.04 8.28
N VAL A 62 -2.11 -14.76 7.04
CA VAL A 62 -2.75 -13.74 6.20
C VAL A 62 -3.42 -14.37 4.98
N SER A 63 -4.58 -13.80 4.62
CA SER A 63 -5.26 -14.19 3.38
C SER A 63 -4.69 -13.39 2.20
N HIS A 64 -4.20 -14.09 1.19
CA HIS A 64 -3.59 -13.47 0.02
C HIS A 64 -3.81 -14.28 -1.25
N ASP A 65 -3.90 -13.59 -2.39
CA ASP A 65 -4.03 -14.19 -3.73
C ASP A 65 -2.70 -14.13 -4.50
N ASN A 66 -1.75 -13.30 -4.05
CA ASN A 66 -0.43 -13.14 -4.66
C ASN A 66 0.62 -12.73 -3.61
N GLU A 67 1.88 -12.77 -4.03
CA GLU A 67 3.02 -12.50 -3.15
C GLU A 67 3.10 -11.01 -2.74
N THR A 68 2.73 -10.09 -3.63
CA THR A 68 2.71 -8.65 -3.35
C THR A 68 1.77 -8.33 -2.19
N TRP A 69 0.54 -8.83 -2.24
CA TRP A 69 -0.43 -8.65 -1.17
C TRP A 69 -0.02 -9.37 0.12
N MET A 70 0.56 -10.55 -0.01
CA MET A 70 1.09 -11.31 1.13
C MET A 70 2.12 -10.48 1.90
N ARG A 71 3.10 -9.89 1.24
CA ARG A 71 4.14 -9.05 1.87
C ARG A 71 3.53 -7.84 2.59
N LEU A 72 2.59 -7.14 1.96
CA LEU A 72 1.91 -6.00 2.56
C LEU A 72 1.12 -6.41 3.82
N GLN A 73 0.45 -7.56 3.80
CA GLN A 73 -0.29 -8.07 4.96
C GLN A 73 0.64 -8.57 6.07
N VAL A 74 1.73 -9.25 5.73
CA VAL A 74 2.75 -9.70 6.70
C VAL A 74 3.38 -8.50 7.38
N ALA A 75 3.72 -7.42 6.66
CA ALA A 75 4.26 -6.20 7.26
C ALA A 75 3.42 -5.67 8.43
N GLN A 76 2.08 -5.81 8.35
CA GLN A 76 1.17 -5.39 9.42
C GLN A 76 1.17 -6.32 10.64
N LEU A 77 1.71 -7.53 10.52
CA LEU A 77 1.82 -8.48 11.62
C LEU A 77 3.16 -8.40 12.34
N LEU A 78 4.20 -7.90 11.66
CA LEU A 78 5.57 -7.93 12.18
C LEU A 78 5.85 -6.98 13.35
N ASN A 79 4.95 -6.05 13.65
CA ASN A 79 5.03 -5.28 14.88
C ASN A 79 4.17 -5.87 16.03
N ILE A 80 3.40 -6.94 15.78
CA ILE A 80 2.52 -7.58 16.77
C ILE A 80 3.25 -8.75 17.41
N VAL A 81 3.44 -8.70 18.72
CA VAL A 81 4.24 -9.69 19.47
C VAL A 81 3.61 -11.07 19.46
N ASP A 82 2.29 -11.15 19.49
CA ASP A 82 1.56 -12.43 19.42
C ASP A 82 1.87 -13.22 18.12
N THR A 83 2.29 -12.54 17.05
CA THR A 83 2.77 -13.21 15.84
C THR A 83 3.99 -14.07 16.14
N TYR A 84 4.95 -13.55 16.87
CA TYR A 84 6.19 -14.26 17.22
C TYR A 84 5.94 -15.37 18.25
N VAL A 85 5.02 -15.13 19.20
CA VAL A 85 4.59 -16.18 20.16
C VAL A 85 3.91 -17.33 19.40
N TYR A 86 3.00 -17.03 18.49
CA TYR A 86 2.33 -18.05 17.67
C TYR A 86 3.32 -18.86 16.81
N LEU A 87 4.37 -18.22 16.31
CA LEU A 87 5.41 -18.87 15.51
C LEU A 87 6.44 -19.64 16.37
N GLY A 88 6.35 -19.57 17.71
CA GLY A 88 7.30 -20.20 18.61
C GLY A 88 8.68 -19.51 18.62
N ILE A 89 8.74 -18.23 18.21
CA ILE A 89 9.95 -17.39 18.17
C ILE A 89 10.14 -16.64 19.50
N ALA A 90 9.05 -16.34 20.19
CA ALA A 90 9.01 -15.81 21.54
C ALA A 90 8.21 -16.75 22.45
N GLU A 91 8.56 -16.83 23.73
CA GLU A 91 7.88 -17.69 24.70
C GLU A 91 6.53 -17.10 25.13
N ASN A 92 6.46 -15.79 25.25
CA ASN A 92 5.26 -15.06 25.67
C ASN A 92 5.26 -13.61 25.16
N GLY A 93 4.16 -12.89 25.38
CA GLY A 93 3.98 -11.51 24.91
C GLY A 93 4.74 -10.44 25.71
N ASP A 94 5.45 -10.80 26.76
CA ASP A 94 6.26 -9.87 27.60
C ASP A 94 7.75 -9.96 27.32
N GLU A 95 8.17 -10.92 26.51
CA GLU A 95 9.57 -11.13 26.17
C GLU A 95 10.08 -10.07 25.20
N ASP A 96 11.26 -9.51 25.47
CA ASP A 96 11.95 -8.62 24.53
C ASP A 96 12.25 -9.35 23.23
N LEU A 97 11.93 -8.71 22.11
CA LEU A 97 12.30 -9.20 20.77
C LEU A 97 13.66 -8.62 20.38
N ARG A 98 14.57 -9.49 19.97
CA ARG A 98 15.90 -9.13 19.51
C ARG A 98 15.96 -9.24 18.00
N MET A 99 16.24 -8.13 17.31
CA MET A 99 16.44 -8.11 15.87
C MET A 99 17.92 -7.93 15.55
N THR A 100 18.46 -8.81 14.72
CA THR A 100 19.78 -8.56 14.13
C THR A 100 19.57 -7.72 12.89
N VAL A 101 20.19 -6.55 12.83
CA VAL A 101 20.02 -5.57 11.75
C VAL A 101 21.36 -5.18 11.12
N VAL A 102 21.33 -4.71 9.87
CA VAL A 102 22.45 -4.05 9.18
C VAL A 102 21.97 -2.67 8.77
N ARG A 103 22.62 -1.61 9.28
CA ARG A 103 22.19 -0.21 9.04
C ARG A 103 22.48 0.25 7.61
N HIS A 104 23.67 -0.02 7.11
CA HIS A 104 24.08 0.34 5.74
C HIS A 104 24.87 -0.81 5.10
N HIS A 105 24.90 -0.85 3.77
CA HIS A 105 25.69 -1.84 3.06
C HIS A 105 27.16 -1.81 3.49
N GLY A 106 27.66 -2.94 3.97
CA GLY A 106 29.05 -3.11 4.40
C GLY A 106 29.29 -2.91 5.90
N GLU A 107 28.30 -2.50 6.68
CA GLU A 107 28.41 -2.48 8.14
C GLU A 107 28.24 -3.88 8.73
N LEU A 108 28.80 -4.08 9.93
CA LEU A 108 28.61 -5.34 10.66
C LEU A 108 27.20 -5.43 11.22
N PRO A 109 26.62 -6.63 11.25
CA PRO A 109 25.33 -6.84 11.93
C PRO A 109 25.41 -6.50 13.41
N GLU A 110 24.37 -5.89 13.92
CA GLU A 110 24.19 -5.58 15.34
C GLU A 110 22.83 -6.07 15.85
N GLU A 111 22.74 -6.30 17.17
CA GLU A 111 21.49 -6.69 17.81
C GLU A 111 20.80 -5.46 18.42
N VAL A 112 19.54 -5.28 18.06
CA VAL A 112 18.64 -4.26 18.65
C VAL A 112 17.53 -4.98 19.39
N ARG A 113 17.16 -4.46 20.58
CA ARG A 113 16.09 -5.00 21.43
C ARG A 113 14.88 -4.12 21.43
N PHE A 114 13.72 -4.73 21.36
CA PHE A 114 12.42 -4.07 21.43
C PHE A 114 11.61 -4.67 22.57
N THR A 115 11.28 -3.85 23.55
CA THR A 115 10.38 -4.23 24.65
C THR A 115 8.93 -4.10 24.18
N PRO A 116 8.11 -5.15 24.36
CA PRO A 116 6.69 -5.10 24.04
C PRO A 116 5.94 -4.07 24.87
N ILE A 117 5.05 -3.33 24.23
CA ILE A 117 4.13 -2.38 24.86
C ILE A 117 2.68 -2.73 24.51
N PRO A 118 1.69 -2.35 25.32
CA PRO A 118 0.30 -2.41 24.91
C PRO A 118 0.09 -1.66 23.59
N ARG A 119 -0.60 -2.27 22.64
CA ARG A 119 -0.81 -1.66 21.32
C ARG A 119 -1.53 -0.30 21.38
N GLU A 120 -2.37 -0.09 22.39
CA GLU A 120 -3.05 1.18 22.61
C GLU A 120 -2.08 2.31 22.97
N GLU A 121 -0.95 2.01 23.60
CA GLU A 121 0.09 3.00 23.95
C GLU A 121 0.95 3.38 22.75
N PHE A 122 0.92 2.62 21.65
CA PHE A 122 1.70 2.90 20.44
C PHE A 122 1.42 4.29 19.85
N HIS A 123 0.20 4.82 20.03
CA HIS A 123 -0.19 6.15 19.55
C HIS A 123 0.37 7.30 20.39
N GLU A 124 0.86 7.00 21.61
CA GLU A 124 1.42 7.97 22.53
C GLU A 124 2.94 8.14 22.35
N LEU A 125 3.57 7.21 21.61
CA LEU A 125 5.01 7.25 21.37
C LEU A 125 5.37 8.33 20.35
N ASP A 126 6.53 8.93 20.58
CA ASP A 126 7.20 9.76 19.59
C ASP A 126 7.87 8.86 18.56
N MET A 127 7.26 8.75 17.38
CA MET A 127 7.70 7.84 16.31
C MET A 127 8.44 8.62 15.23
N ALA A 128 9.65 8.18 14.90
CA ALA A 128 10.42 8.65 13.77
C ALA A 128 10.18 7.76 12.54
N SER A 129 10.20 8.34 11.36
CA SER A 129 10.06 7.64 10.08
C SER A 129 11.29 7.87 9.21
N TRP A 130 11.72 6.82 8.49
CA TRP A 130 12.77 6.96 7.47
C TRP A 130 12.46 8.06 6.46
N VAL A 131 11.18 8.19 6.09
CA VAL A 131 10.70 9.28 5.25
C VAL A 131 10.08 10.34 6.14
N SER A 132 10.87 11.32 6.54
CA SER A 132 10.42 12.42 7.39
C SER A 132 9.48 13.40 6.67
N THR A 133 9.63 13.52 5.34
CA THR A 133 8.80 14.40 4.52
C THR A 133 8.45 13.68 3.21
N LEU A 134 7.19 13.33 3.05
CA LEU A 134 6.71 12.75 1.80
C LEU A 134 6.80 13.79 0.66
N PRO A 135 7.16 13.35 -0.57
CA PRO A 135 7.05 14.22 -1.74
C PRO A 135 5.60 14.70 -1.92
N PRO A 136 5.35 15.83 -2.59
CA PRO A 136 4.00 16.34 -2.84
C PRO A 136 3.07 15.31 -3.50
N THR A 137 3.63 14.35 -4.25
CA THR A 137 2.93 13.24 -4.90
C THR A 137 2.83 12.00 -4.02
N GLY A 138 3.35 12.02 -2.81
CA GLY A 138 3.25 10.94 -1.83
C GLY A 138 1.82 10.69 -1.37
N GLN A 139 1.62 9.68 -0.54
CA GLN A 139 0.31 9.36 0.00
C GLN A 139 -0.30 10.54 0.78
N SER A 140 -1.53 10.89 0.43
CA SER A 140 -2.34 11.89 1.14
C SER A 140 -3.40 11.22 1.99
N SER A 141 -3.84 11.90 3.05
CA SER A 141 -5.03 11.53 3.82
C SER A 141 -6.34 11.77 3.07
N ASP A 142 -6.33 12.59 2.01
CA ASP A 142 -7.50 12.84 1.19
C ASP A 142 -7.91 11.58 0.41
N LEU A 143 -9.21 11.36 0.24
CA LEU A 143 -9.70 10.26 -0.59
C LEU A 143 -9.30 10.44 -2.06
N TYR A 144 -9.23 11.68 -2.51
CA TYR A 144 -8.77 12.08 -3.84
C TYR A 144 -8.35 13.53 -3.88
N ARG A 145 -7.40 13.84 -4.75
CA ARG A 145 -6.91 15.20 -5.00
C ARG A 145 -6.32 15.34 -6.38
N ALA A 146 -6.16 16.56 -6.86
CA ALA A 146 -5.47 16.87 -8.12
C ALA A 146 -4.45 17.99 -7.90
N LEU A 147 -3.27 17.86 -8.50
CA LEU A 147 -2.15 18.78 -8.38
C LEU A 147 -1.53 19.02 -9.76
N THR A 148 -1.14 20.23 -10.07
CA THR A 148 -0.19 20.51 -11.16
C THR A 148 1.22 20.31 -10.62
N ILE A 149 1.95 19.34 -11.14
CA ILE A 149 3.31 18.99 -10.67
C ILE A 149 4.42 19.49 -11.59
N ALA A 150 4.05 19.89 -12.80
CA ALA A 150 4.87 20.59 -13.77
C ALA A 150 3.95 21.41 -14.68
N ASP A 151 4.49 22.36 -15.47
CA ASP A 151 3.71 23.32 -16.25
C ASP A 151 2.60 22.69 -17.13
N ASP A 152 2.81 21.47 -17.60
CA ASP A 152 1.90 20.75 -18.49
C ASP A 152 1.54 19.32 -18.00
N VAL A 153 1.72 19.05 -16.68
CA VAL A 153 1.45 17.73 -16.06
C VAL A 153 0.44 17.87 -14.94
N LEU A 154 -0.71 17.22 -15.11
CA LEU A 154 -1.73 17.09 -14.09
C LEU A 154 -1.58 15.72 -13.39
N PHE A 155 -1.43 15.75 -12.08
CA PHE A 155 -1.40 14.58 -11.20
C PHE A 155 -2.76 14.45 -10.49
N VAL A 156 -3.42 13.31 -10.66
CA VAL A 156 -4.73 12.99 -10.06
C VAL A 156 -4.55 11.78 -9.17
N GLN A 157 -4.57 11.97 -7.85
CA GLN A 157 -4.46 10.90 -6.87
C GLN A 157 -5.86 10.48 -6.42
N TYR A 158 -6.12 9.16 -6.44
CA TYR A 158 -7.36 8.53 -6.03
C TYR A 158 -7.07 7.42 -5.03
N ASN A 159 -7.16 7.72 -3.73
CA ASN A 159 -6.71 6.86 -2.63
C ASN A 159 -7.78 5.89 -2.11
N ALA A 160 -9.05 6.12 -2.43
CA ALA A 160 -10.12 5.20 -2.06
C ALA A 160 -11.30 5.32 -3.03
N CYS A 161 -11.89 4.18 -3.39
CA CYS A 161 -13.11 4.13 -4.21
C CYS A 161 -14.35 4.43 -3.33
N ARG A 162 -14.39 5.66 -2.81
CA ARG A 162 -15.47 6.20 -1.95
C ARG A 162 -15.76 7.63 -2.36
N SER A 163 -16.96 8.11 -2.04
CA SER A 163 -17.30 9.52 -2.14
C SER A 163 -17.10 10.20 -0.78
N TRP A 164 -16.70 11.45 -0.79
CA TRP A 164 -16.48 12.26 0.39
C TRP A 164 -17.55 13.36 0.48
N ASP A 165 -18.24 13.48 1.61
CA ASP A 165 -19.34 14.43 1.76
C ASP A 165 -18.92 15.90 1.56
N ALA A 166 -17.71 16.27 1.98
CA ALA A 166 -17.18 17.61 1.81
C ALA A 166 -16.82 17.95 0.34
N MET A 167 -16.52 16.93 -0.47
CA MET A 167 -16.31 17.04 -1.91
C MET A 167 -16.79 15.75 -2.58
N PRO A 168 -18.03 15.64 -3.02
CA PRO A 168 -18.52 14.47 -3.73
C PRO A 168 -17.68 14.15 -4.95
N ILE A 169 -17.48 12.85 -5.24
CA ILE A 169 -16.61 12.39 -6.34
C ILE A 169 -17.06 12.93 -7.68
N GLU A 170 -18.35 13.14 -7.88
CA GLU A 170 -18.91 13.71 -9.11
C GLU A 170 -18.47 15.17 -9.30
N VAL A 171 -18.41 15.94 -8.20
CA VAL A 171 -17.93 17.32 -8.20
C VAL A 171 -16.42 17.38 -8.45
N PHE A 172 -15.68 16.50 -7.82
CA PHE A 172 -14.24 16.36 -8.08
C PHE A 172 -13.97 16.01 -9.54
N THR A 173 -14.67 15.01 -10.06
CA THR A 173 -14.56 14.58 -11.46
C THR A 173 -14.84 15.73 -12.41
N ALA A 174 -15.94 16.46 -12.24
CA ALA A 174 -16.28 17.60 -13.08
C ALA A 174 -15.16 18.67 -13.05
N ARG A 175 -14.65 19.04 -11.88
CA ARG A 175 -13.56 20.02 -11.74
C ARG A 175 -12.28 19.58 -12.45
N VAL A 176 -11.90 18.31 -12.32
CA VAL A 176 -10.71 17.76 -13.00
C VAL A 176 -10.89 17.81 -14.53
N LEU A 177 -12.05 17.39 -15.03
CA LEU A 177 -12.32 17.39 -16.46
C LEU A 177 -12.43 18.82 -17.05
N ASP A 178 -13.01 19.76 -16.31
CA ASP A 178 -13.04 21.18 -16.71
C ASP A 178 -11.62 21.75 -16.74
N PHE A 179 -10.79 21.47 -15.72
CA PHE A 179 -9.39 21.89 -15.68
C PHE A 179 -8.61 21.37 -16.89
N ILE A 180 -8.76 20.08 -17.24
CA ILE A 180 -8.10 19.47 -18.40
C ILE A 180 -8.53 20.19 -19.70
N LYS A 181 -9.82 20.48 -19.82
CA LYS A 181 -10.39 21.18 -20.99
C LYS A 181 -9.81 22.60 -21.16
N GLU A 182 -9.64 23.31 -20.05
CA GLU A 182 -9.18 24.71 -20.04
C GLU A 182 -7.67 24.82 -20.15
N GLN A 183 -6.93 24.06 -19.34
CA GLN A 183 -5.47 24.17 -19.22
C GLN A 183 -4.70 23.33 -20.25
N ARG A 184 -5.35 22.30 -20.83
CA ARG A 184 -4.80 21.45 -21.87
C ARG A 184 -3.44 20.85 -21.53
N PRO A 185 -3.30 20.14 -20.38
CA PRO A 185 -2.04 19.52 -19.99
C PRO A 185 -1.60 18.52 -21.08
N LYS A 186 -0.30 18.32 -21.24
CA LYS A 186 0.24 17.33 -22.18
C LYS A 186 0.29 15.93 -21.60
N LYS A 187 0.31 15.84 -20.30
CA LYS A 187 0.35 14.56 -19.57
C LYS A 187 -0.59 14.57 -18.36
N ILE A 188 -1.26 13.46 -18.16
CA ILE A 188 -2.06 13.20 -16.96
C ILE A 188 -1.49 11.95 -16.28
N ILE A 189 -1.20 12.06 -14.98
CA ILE A 189 -0.79 10.93 -14.14
C ILE A 189 -1.94 10.63 -13.19
N VAL A 190 -2.50 9.42 -13.28
CA VAL A 190 -3.54 8.92 -12.37
C VAL A 190 -2.89 7.99 -11.36
N ASP A 191 -2.88 8.37 -10.09
CA ASP A 191 -2.24 7.59 -9.01
C ASP A 191 -3.26 6.72 -8.26
N LEU A 192 -3.11 5.41 -8.37
CA LEU A 192 -3.90 4.39 -7.69
C LEU A 192 -3.05 3.56 -6.69
N ARG A 193 -1.79 3.93 -6.45
CA ARG A 193 -0.84 3.14 -5.63
C ARG A 193 -1.33 2.86 -4.22
N TYR A 194 -2.08 3.78 -3.64
CA TYR A 194 -2.53 3.71 -2.24
C TYR A 194 -4.02 3.34 -2.12
N ASN A 195 -4.66 2.93 -3.20
CA ASN A 195 -6.10 2.70 -3.24
C ASN A 195 -6.45 1.23 -2.97
N GLY A 196 -6.94 0.95 -1.78
CA GLY A 196 -7.38 -0.39 -1.36
C GLY A 196 -8.76 -0.82 -1.90
N GLY A 197 -9.44 0.01 -2.72
CA GLY A 197 -10.72 -0.31 -3.32
C GLY A 197 -11.93 0.39 -2.70
N GLY A 198 -13.10 -0.20 -2.89
CA GLY A 198 -14.41 0.32 -2.51
C GLY A 198 -15.45 0.06 -3.61
N ASP A 199 -16.10 1.11 -4.15
CA ASP A 199 -17.02 1.02 -5.29
C ASP A 199 -16.35 1.51 -6.58
N SER A 200 -16.01 0.59 -7.48
CA SER A 200 -15.33 0.91 -8.75
C SER A 200 -16.15 1.82 -9.67
N ARG A 201 -17.48 1.80 -9.55
CA ARG A 201 -18.39 2.59 -10.41
C ARG A 201 -18.23 4.09 -10.20
N LEU A 202 -17.77 4.52 -9.04
CA LEU A 202 -17.59 5.92 -8.71
C LEU A 202 -16.54 6.62 -9.59
N PHE A 203 -15.58 5.89 -10.14
CA PHE A 203 -14.53 6.43 -11.00
C PHE A 203 -14.83 6.30 -12.50
N GLU A 204 -15.91 5.60 -12.88
CA GLU A 204 -16.30 5.43 -14.28
C GLU A 204 -16.50 6.76 -15.03
N PRO A 205 -17.17 7.79 -14.46
CA PRO A 205 -17.30 9.09 -15.14
C PRO A 205 -15.96 9.78 -15.40
N MET A 206 -14.97 9.62 -14.51
CA MET A 206 -13.61 10.13 -14.72
C MET A 206 -12.95 9.41 -15.90
N ILE A 207 -13.04 8.09 -15.96
CA ILE A 207 -12.46 7.28 -17.04
C ILE A 207 -13.07 7.66 -18.40
N ASP A 208 -14.40 7.82 -18.45
CA ASP A 208 -15.10 8.24 -19.67
C ASP A 208 -14.68 9.64 -20.13
N GLY A 209 -14.60 10.59 -19.19
CA GLY A 209 -14.17 11.94 -19.49
C GLY A 209 -12.71 12.02 -19.94
N LEU A 210 -11.81 11.29 -19.29
CA LEU A 210 -10.40 11.20 -19.70
C LEU A 210 -10.27 10.63 -21.12
N ARG A 211 -10.98 9.55 -21.43
CA ARG A 211 -11.00 8.94 -22.77
C ARG A 211 -11.46 9.92 -23.85
N GLU A 212 -12.55 10.62 -23.58
CA GLU A 212 -13.10 11.58 -24.55
C GLU A 212 -12.16 12.75 -24.78
N GLN A 213 -11.64 13.34 -23.72
CA GLN A 213 -10.72 14.47 -23.83
C GLN A 213 -9.35 14.07 -24.40
N GLN A 214 -8.85 12.86 -24.09
CA GLN A 214 -7.63 12.34 -24.71
C GLN A 214 -7.74 12.28 -26.24
N ARG A 215 -8.89 11.81 -26.75
CA ARG A 215 -9.15 11.78 -28.20
C ARG A 215 -9.17 13.17 -28.83
N GLN A 216 -9.66 14.18 -28.10
CA GLN A 216 -9.77 15.56 -28.59
C GLN A 216 -8.47 16.33 -28.49
N GLN A 217 -7.67 16.10 -27.46
CA GLN A 217 -6.51 16.93 -27.11
C GLN A 217 -5.16 16.24 -27.30
N GLY A 218 -5.12 14.89 -27.31
CA GLY A 218 -3.90 14.10 -27.58
C GLY A 218 -2.90 14.02 -26.44
N PHE A 219 -3.30 14.27 -25.17
CA PHE A 219 -2.41 14.11 -24.03
C PHE A 219 -2.12 12.63 -23.72
N SER A 220 -0.96 12.36 -23.13
CA SER A 220 -0.63 11.03 -22.62
C SER A 220 -1.23 10.78 -21.23
N ILE A 221 -1.52 9.51 -20.91
CA ILE A 221 -1.98 9.10 -19.58
C ILE A 221 -1.03 8.02 -19.05
N ASP A 222 -0.47 8.24 -17.87
CA ASP A 222 0.22 7.21 -17.10
C ASP A 222 -0.58 6.91 -15.82
N VAL A 223 -0.78 5.63 -15.52
CA VAL A 223 -1.50 5.17 -14.33
C VAL A 223 -0.50 4.54 -13.37
N LEU A 224 -0.29 5.17 -12.22
CA LEU A 224 0.59 4.62 -11.21
C LEU A 224 -0.15 3.52 -10.44
N ILE A 225 0.46 2.34 -10.40
CA ILE A 225 -0.01 1.17 -9.67
C ILE A 225 1.08 0.66 -8.71
N GLY A 226 0.66 -0.06 -7.68
CA GLY A 226 1.60 -0.60 -6.70
C GLY A 226 0.93 -1.58 -5.73
N GLU A 227 1.65 -1.98 -4.71
CA GLU A 227 1.23 -2.98 -3.72
C GLU A 227 -0.10 -2.66 -3.04
N GLY A 228 -0.41 -1.37 -2.86
CA GLY A 228 -1.68 -0.92 -2.28
C GLY A 228 -2.85 -0.87 -3.28
N THR A 229 -2.60 -1.01 -4.60
CA THR A 229 -3.66 -1.06 -5.61
C THR A 229 -4.43 -2.38 -5.49
N PHE A 230 -5.65 -2.33 -4.94
CA PHE A 230 -6.39 -3.53 -4.60
C PHE A 230 -7.88 -3.43 -4.96
N SER A 231 -8.54 -4.58 -5.16
CA SER A 231 -9.99 -4.68 -5.34
C SER A 231 -10.52 -3.72 -6.43
N SER A 232 -11.45 -2.82 -6.10
CA SER A 232 -12.05 -1.86 -7.04
C SER A 232 -11.04 -0.92 -7.71
N ALA A 233 -9.94 -0.57 -7.05
CA ALA A 233 -8.88 0.23 -7.65
C ALA A 233 -8.16 -0.51 -8.78
N LEU A 234 -7.94 -1.82 -8.61
CA LEU A 234 -7.43 -2.69 -9.66
C LEU A 234 -8.37 -2.71 -10.87
N LEU A 235 -9.69 -2.80 -10.63
CA LEU A 235 -10.68 -2.73 -11.70
C LEU A 235 -10.59 -1.40 -12.46
N ASN A 236 -10.44 -0.29 -11.74
CA ASN A 236 -10.26 1.03 -12.35
C ASN A 236 -8.95 1.12 -13.16
N ALA A 237 -7.84 0.56 -12.68
CA ALA A 237 -6.58 0.50 -13.43
C ALA A 237 -6.75 -0.28 -14.76
N ILE A 238 -7.40 -1.45 -14.69
CA ILE A 238 -7.70 -2.27 -15.87
C ILE A 238 -8.62 -1.50 -16.86
N GLN A 239 -9.64 -0.79 -16.35
CA GLN A 239 -10.54 -0.02 -17.19
C GLN A 239 -9.84 1.18 -17.84
N LEU A 240 -9.00 1.91 -17.11
CA LEU A 240 -8.15 2.96 -17.70
C LEU A 240 -7.33 2.40 -18.85
N LYS A 241 -6.57 1.33 -18.61
CA LYS A 241 -5.74 0.69 -19.64
C LYS A 241 -6.53 0.22 -20.87
N ARG A 242 -7.75 -0.30 -20.69
CA ARG A 242 -8.58 -0.81 -21.78
C ARG A 242 -9.31 0.26 -22.59
N ARG A 243 -9.65 1.37 -21.95
CA ARG A 243 -10.56 2.37 -22.52
C ARG A 243 -9.85 3.66 -22.94
N THR A 244 -8.62 3.86 -22.48
CA THR A 244 -7.75 4.98 -22.84
C THR A 244 -6.44 4.44 -23.42
N ASP A 245 -5.66 5.32 -24.05
CA ASP A 245 -4.28 5.01 -24.44
C ASP A 245 -3.34 5.32 -23.27
N SER A 246 -3.43 4.50 -22.21
CA SER A 246 -2.65 4.66 -20.99
C SER A 246 -1.67 3.52 -20.77
N ARG A 247 -0.56 3.85 -20.07
CA ARG A 247 0.43 2.89 -19.61
C ARG A 247 0.31 2.75 -18.09
N LEU A 248 0.58 1.55 -17.60
CA LEU A 248 0.71 1.28 -16.18
C LEU A 248 2.17 1.45 -15.76
N VAL A 249 2.44 2.24 -14.72
CA VAL A 249 3.79 2.53 -14.24
C VAL A 249 3.87 2.20 -12.75
N GLY A 250 4.95 1.58 -12.30
CA GLY A 250 5.17 1.30 -10.88
C GLY A 250 5.57 -0.14 -10.59
N THR A 251 4.93 -0.75 -9.61
CA THR A 251 5.15 -2.14 -9.18
C THR A 251 3.90 -2.98 -9.33
N PRO A 252 4.03 -4.33 -9.32
CA PRO A 252 2.88 -5.22 -9.38
C PRO A 252 1.84 -4.91 -8.31
N THR A 253 0.55 -5.02 -8.66
CA THR A 253 -0.55 -4.70 -7.74
C THR A 253 -0.71 -5.74 -6.62
N GLY A 254 -1.20 -5.29 -5.45
CA GLY A 254 -1.64 -6.21 -4.39
C GLY A 254 -2.92 -6.95 -4.76
N GLY A 255 -3.79 -6.35 -5.56
CA GLY A 255 -4.96 -7.04 -6.09
C GLY A 255 -4.59 -8.00 -7.22
N SER A 256 -5.34 -9.11 -7.35
CA SER A 256 -5.24 -10.04 -8.47
C SER A 256 -6.31 -9.73 -9.52
N ALA A 257 -5.95 -9.78 -10.80
CA ALA A 257 -6.89 -9.54 -11.91
C ALA A 257 -8.07 -10.53 -11.89
N ASN A 258 -7.80 -11.75 -11.42
CA ASN A 258 -8.83 -12.74 -11.13
C ASN A 258 -8.84 -13.00 -9.63
N HIS A 259 -9.94 -12.68 -8.97
CA HIS A 259 -10.01 -12.71 -7.51
C HIS A 259 -11.41 -13.03 -7.00
N PHE A 260 -11.47 -13.50 -5.75
CA PHE A 260 -12.71 -13.59 -5.00
C PHE A 260 -13.08 -12.24 -4.37
N GLY A 261 -14.32 -11.81 -4.55
CA GLY A 261 -14.85 -10.55 -4.03
C GLY A 261 -16.31 -10.65 -3.58
N GLU A 262 -17.01 -9.51 -3.54
CA GLU A 262 -18.35 -9.40 -2.92
C GLU A 262 -18.36 -9.97 -1.50
N VAL A 263 -17.56 -9.34 -0.64
CA VAL A 263 -17.32 -9.80 0.72
C VAL A 263 -18.58 -9.65 1.58
N LYS A 264 -19.02 -10.76 2.18
CA LYS A 264 -20.02 -10.81 3.25
C LYS A 264 -19.37 -11.16 4.58
N TYR A 265 -20.11 -11.00 5.64
CA TYR A 265 -19.63 -11.36 6.96
C TYR A 265 -20.67 -12.13 7.75
N LEU A 266 -20.19 -12.92 8.71
CA LEU A 266 -20.98 -13.50 9.78
C LEU A 266 -20.36 -13.11 11.13
N VAL A 267 -21.17 -13.03 12.16
CA VAL A 267 -20.71 -12.79 13.53
C VAL A 267 -20.82 -14.10 14.30
N LEU A 268 -19.72 -14.54 14.88
CA LEU A 268 -19.71 -15.74 15.74
C LEU A 268 -20.43 -15.42 17.05
N PRO A 269 -21.51 -16.16 17.41
CA PRO A 269 -22.41 -15.75 18.49
C PRO A 269 -21.76 -15.72 19.88
N ASN A 270 -20.75 -16.58 20.12
CA ASN A 270 -20.12 -16.70 21.45
C ASN A 270 -18.99 -15.68 21.65
N SER A 271 -18.20 -15.41 20.62
CA SER A 271 -17.02 -14.53 20.71
C SER A 271 -17.25 -13.11 20.18
N GLY A 272 -18.34 -12.89 19.43
CA GLY A 272 -18.56 -11.63 18.70
C GLY A 272 -17.58 -11.40 17.53
N ILE A 273 -16.73 -12.37 17.23
CA ILE A 273 -15.76 -12.25 16.14
C ILE A 273 -16.51 -12.19 14.81
N ARG A 274 -16.17 -11.18 14.01
CA ARG A 274 -16.67 -11.05 12.63
C ARG A 274 -15.75 -11.80 11.68
N ALA A 275 -16.26 -12.86 11.05
CA ALA A 275 -15.59 -13.58 9.98
C ALA A 275 -16.13 -13.11 8.62
N THR A 276 -15.23 -12.80 7.69
CA THR A 276 -15.60 -12.37 6.34
C THR A 276 -15.33 -13.48 5.33
N TYR A 277 -16.15 -13.55 4.29
CA TYR A 277 -16.01 -14.49 3.20
C TYR A 277 -16.47 -13.87 1.88
N SER A 278 -15.81 -14.25 0.79
CA SER A 278 -16.18 -13.81 -0.56
C SER A 278 -17.27 -14.68 -1.14
N THR A 279 -18.17 -14.09 -1.92
CA THR A 279 -19.32 -14.78 -2.52
C THR A 279 -19.27 -14.85 -4.04
N LYS A 280 -18.32 -14.15 -4.68
CA LYS A 280 -18.21 -14.10 -6.14
C LYS A 280 -16.76 -14.15 -6.59
N PHE A 281 -16.49 -14.88 -7.65
CA PHE A 281 -15.22 -14.86 -8.35
C PHE A 281 -15.32 -13.92 -9.56
N PHE A 282 -14.38 -12.98 -9.67
CA PHE A 282 -14.26 -12.05 -10.79
C PHE A 282 -13.13 -12.50 -11.70
N THR A 283 -13.40 -12.55 -13.00
CA THR A 283 -12.42 -12.86 -14.05
C THR A 283 -12.28 -11.64 -14.94
N MET A 284 -11.19 -10.89 -14.79
CA MET A 284 -10.99 -9.63 -15.49
C MET A 284 -10.07 -9.75 -16.69
N ASP A 285 -9.16 -10.69 -16.71
CA ASP A 285 -8.20 -10.91 -17.80
C ASP A 285 -8.61 -12.02 -18.78
N GLY A 286 -9.72 -12.69 -18.50
CA GLY A 286 -10.22 -13.80 -19.33
C GLY A 286 -9.47 -15.12 -19.12
N THR A 287 -8.51 -15.18 -18.17
CA THR A 287 -7.79 -16.40 -17.80
C THR A 287 -8.32 -16.95 -16.48
N SER A 288 -7.95 -18.18 -16.14
CA SER A 288 -8.22 -18.76 -14.81
C SER A 288 -7.05 -18.57 -13.83
N LYS A 289 -5.98 -17.89 -14.25
CA LYS A 289 -4.80 -17.66 -13.41
C LYS A 289 -4.99 -16.40 -12.59
N GLY A 290 -4.83 -16.51 -11.28
CA GLY A 290 -4.65 -15.36 -10.39
C GLY A 290 -3.27 -14.73 -10.61
N GLY A 291 -3.06 -13.56 -10.06
CA GLY A 291 -1.79 -12.85 -10.10
C GLY A 291 -1.98 -11.34 -10.10
N SER A 292 -0.94 -10.64 -9.72
CA SER A 292 -0.90 -9.19 -9.77
C SER A 292 -1.10 -8.66 -11.20
N LEU A 293 -1.65 -7.46 -11.31
CA LEU A 293 -1.58 -6.71 -12.56
C LEU A 293 -0.17 -6.12 -12.67
N GLU A 294 0.54 -6.52 -13.72
CA GLU A 294 1.91 -6.07 -13.97
C GLU A 294 1.92 -4.68 -14.62
N PRO A 295 2.84 -3.79 -14.22
CA PRO A 295 3.03 -2.51 -14.91
C PRO A 295 3.69 -2.71 -16.28
N ASP A 296 3.42 -1.79 -17.22
CA ASP A 296 4.13 -1.71 -18.51
C ASP A 296 5.55 -1.17 -18.31
N ILE A 297 5.71 -0.28 -17.31
CA ILE A 297 6.99 0.32 -16.92
C ILE A 297 7.22 0.00 -15.46
N ILE A 298 8.20 -0.86 -15.19
CA ILE A 298 8.59 -1.18 -13.81
C ILE A 298 9.36 0.01 -13.23
N ALA A 299 8.83 0.60 -12.17
CA ALA A 299 9.43 1.67 -11.41
C ALA A 299 9.31 1.35 -9.93
N LYS A 300 10.40 0.86 -9.33
CA LYS A 300 10.44 0.53 -7.92
C LYS A 300 10.70 1.77 -7.08
N THR A 301 10.15 1.82 -5.88
CA THR A 301 10.47 2.87 -4.93
C THR A 301 11.94 2.73 -4.51
N ASN A 302 12.72 3.77 -4.68
CA ASN A 302 14.06 3.87 -4.13
C ASN A 302 13.97 4.59 -2.79
N LEU A 303 14.51 3.97 -1.73
CA LEU A 303 14.43 4.52 -0.37
C LEU A 303 15.24 5.80 -0.20
N GLU A 304 16.40 5.91 -0.85
CA GLU A 304 17.24 7.10 -0.78
C GLU A 304 16.56 8.27 -1.50
N ASP A 305 15.99 8.03 -2.69
CA ASP A 305 15.21 9.02 -3.42
C ASP A 305 14.00 9.49 -2.59
N LEU A 306 13.28 8.54 -1.99
CA LEU A 306 12.10 8.85 -1.17
C LEU A 306 12.49 9.68 0.06
N ALA A 307 13.59 9.36 0.74
CA ALA A 307 14.13 10.14 1.85
C ALA A 307 14.56 11.55 1.40
N ALA A 308 15.00 11.70 0.16
CA ALA A 308 15.31 13.00 -0.47
C ALA A 308 14.08 13.76 -0.98
N GLY A 309 12.87 13.23 -0.75
CA GLY A 309 11.60 13.84 -1.21
C GLY A 309 11.32 13.60 -2.70
N ILE A 310 11.96 12.61 -3.32
CA ILE A 310 11.78 12.26 -4.74
C ILE A 310 10.85 11.04 -4.83
N ASP A 311 9.75 11.19 -5.57
CA ASP A 311 8.86 10.09 -5.94
C ASP A 311 9.40 9.40 -7.20
N THR A 312 10.12 8.31 -7.02
CA THR A 312 10.77 7.55 -8.10
C THR A 312 9.79 7.10 -9.19
N GLN A 313 8.56 6.74 -8.81
CA GLN A 313 7.54 6.27 -9.74
C GLN A 313 6.96 7.42 -10.57
N VAL A 314 6.73 8.57 -9.94
CA VAL A 314 6.35 9.80 -10.65
C VAL A 314 7.48 10.27 -11.56
N ALA A 315 8.73 10.23 -11.08
CA ALA A 315 9.89 10.58 -11.90
C ALA A 315 9.98 9.67 -13.14
N ALA A 316 9.75 8.36 -13.00
CA ALA A 316 9.71 7.44 -14.14
C ALA A 316 8.59 7.77 -15.13
N ALA A 317 7.39 8.13 -14.66
CA ALA A 317 6.29 8.56 -15.50
C ALA A 317 6.57 9.89 -16.24
N LEU A 318 7.42 10.76 -15.67
CA LEU A 318 7.80 12.03 -16.28
C LEU A 318 8.89 11.89 -17.35
N LEU A 319 9.81 10.92 -17.20
CA LEU A 319 10.94 10.73 -18.11
C LEU A 319 10.55 10.13 -19.46
N ASP A 320 9.47 9.37 -19.50
CA ASP A 320 9.05 8.65 -20.69
C ASP A 320 8.03 9.49 -21.48
N LYS A 321 8.42 9.89 -22.70
CA LYS A 321 7.66 10.76 -23.59
C LYS A 321 6.77 9.96 -24.54
#